data_71ede02d4c34da867c1092c1f972467d
#
_entry.id   71ede02d4c34da867c1092c1f972467d
#
_cell.length_a   1.000
_cell.length_b   1.000
_cell.length_c   1.000
_cell.angle_alpha   90.00
_cell.angle_beta   90.00
_cell.angle_gamma   90.00
#
_symmetry.space_group_name_H-M   'P 1'
#
loop_
_entity.id
_entity.type
_entity.pdbx_description
1 polymer ?
#
loop_
_entity_poly.entity_id
_entity_poly.type
_entity_poly.pdbx_seq_one_letter_code
_entity_poly.pdbx_strand_id
1 'polypeptide(L)'
;MTIHVGDRIPEVTLKRIREGMETIDTHALFDSRKAVLFGVPGAFTPTCSARHLPGFIEQFPEFRHRGIEVFCMAVNDPFVMKAWGESQQVPDGLQLLSDGNGEFTRALGLEMDASSSGMGIRSRRFALYVDCLLYTSP
;
A
#
# COMPACT_ATOMS: atom_id res chain seq x y z
N MET A 1 -7.68 15.89 5.66
CA MET A 1 -8.20 15.26 6.88
C MET A 1 -7.70 13.83 6.96
N THR A 2 -7.11 13.44 8.08
CA THR A 2 -6.51 12.12 8.23
C THR A 2 -7.56 11.07 8.58
N ILE A 3 -7.46 9.88 7.98
CA ILE A 3 -8.37 8.78 8.29
C ILE A 3 -8.23 8.36 9.76
N HIS A 4 -9.35 7.98 10.38
CA HIS A 4 -9.41 7.51 11.76
C HIS A 4 -10.04 6.14 11.85
N VAL A 5 -9.75 5.42 12.93
CA VAL A 5 -10.40 4.15 13.23
C VAL A 5 -11.92 4.31 13.21
N GLY A 6 -12.59 3.44 12.47
CA GLY A 6 -14.04 3.50 12.25
C GLY A 6 -14.41 4.12 10.92
N ASP A 7 -13.49 4.83 10.27
CA ASP A 7 -13.77 5.42 8.98
C ASP A 7 -13.76 4.37 7.86
N ARG A 8 -14.58 4.61 6.86
CA ARG A 8 -14.62 3.77 5.67
C ARG A 8 -13.44 4.10 4.77
N ILE A 9 -12.88 3.07 4.15
CA ILE A 9 -11.81 3.28 3.17
C ILE A 9 -12.35 4.10 1.99
N PRO A 10 -11.67 5.20 1.59
CA PRO A 10 -12.11 6.01 0.46
C PRO A 10 -12.14 5.20 -0.84
N GLU A 11 -13.09 5.50 -1.69
CA GLU A 11 -13.20 4.85 -3.00
C GLU A 11 -12.39 5.62 -4.03
N VAL A 12 -11.27 5.03 -4.45
CA VAL A 12 -10.42 5.53 -5.53
C VAL A 12 -9.88 4.34 -6.32
N THR A 13 -9.32 4.62 -7.49
CA THR A 13 -8.69 3.57 -8.29
C THR A 13 -7.18 3.57 -8.10
N LEU A 14 -6.62 2.37 -8.05
CA LEU A 14 -5.18 2.14 -7.97
C LEU A 14 -4.74 1.32 -9.18
N LYS A 15 -3.45 1.29 -9.42
CA LYS A 15 -2.88 0.50 -10.52
C LYS A 15 -1.98 -0.59 -9.97
N ARG A 16 -1.90 -1.69 -10.68
CA ARG A 16 -0.89 -2.72 -10.42
C ARG A 16 -0.57 -3.46 -11.71
N ILE A 17 0.59 -4.09 -11.76
CA ILE A 17 0.98 -4.94 -12.88
C ILE A 17 1.17 -6.36 -12.36
N ARG A 18 0.39 -7.30 -12.89
CA ARG A 18 0.57 -8.74 -12.67
C ARG A 18 0.88 -9.41 -14.00
N GLU A 19 -0.12 -9.83 -14.75
CA GLU A 19 0.06 -10.31 -16.13
C GLU A 19 -0.03 -9.18 -17.14
N GLY A 20 -0.57 -8.03 -16.70
CA GLY A 20 -0.70 -6.81 -17.47
C GLY A 20 -1.11 -5.69 -16.53
N MET A 21 -1.25 -4.48 -17.07
CA MET A 21 -1.68 -3.33 -16.31
C MET A 21 -3.14 -3.52 -15.87
N GLU A 22 -3.38 -3.44 -14.57
CA GLU A 22 -4.72 -3.54 -13.99
C GLU A 22 -5.10 -2.25 -13.28
N THR A 23 -6.37 -1.86 -13.42
CA THR A 23 -6.97 -0.77 -12.67
C THR A 23 -7.93 -1.38 -11.67
N ILE A 24 -7.77 -1.04 -10.39
CA ILE A 24 -8.53 -1.66 -9.31
C ILE A 24 -9.15 -0.58 -8.44
N ASP A 25 -10.46 -0.73 -8.20
CA ASP A 25 -11.19 0.11 -7.25
C ASP A 25 -10.89 -0.37 -5.83
N THR A 26 -10.58 0.57 -4.91
CA THR A 26 -10.25 0.23 -3.54
C THR A 26 -11.40 -0.48 -2.82
N HIS A 27 -12.65 -0.12 -3.12
CA HIS A 27 -13.79 -0.80 -2.51
C HIS A 27 -13.90 -2.25 -2.97
N ALA A 28 -13.63 -2.54 -4.25
CA ALA A 28 -13.59 -3.90 -4.74
C ALA A 28 -12.42 -4.68 -4.12
N LEU A 29 -11.29 -4.01 -3.92
CA LEU A 29 -10.09 -4.65 -3.38
C LEU A 29 -10.28 -5.09 -1.92
N PHE A 30 -10.97 -4.27 -1.12
CA PHE A 30 -11.12 -4.51 0.32
C PHE A 30 -12.49 -5.03 0.71
N ASP A 31 -13.40 -5.25 -0.24
CA ASP A 31 -14.74 -5.72 0.06
C ASP A 31 -14.70 -7.13 0.66
N SER A 32 -15.41 -7.30 1.77
CA SER A 32 -15.55 -8.59 2.48
C SER A 32 -14.22 -9.25 2.85
N ARG A 33 -13.17 -8.45 3.03
CA ARG A 33 -11.82 -8.95 3.32
C ARG A 33 -11.25 -8.35 4.59
N LYS A 34 -10.39 -9.13 5.23
CA LYS A 34 -9.49 -8.65 6.26
C LYS A 34 -8.15 -8.42 5.60
N ALA A 35 -7.60 -7.24 5.78
CA ALA A 35 -6.37 -6.85 5.10
C ALA A 35 -5.52 -5.93 5.95
N VAL A 36 -4.21 -5.98 5.73
CA VAL A 36 -3.28 -4.96 6.18
C VAL A 36 -2.84 -4.21 4.94
N LEU A 37 -3.03 -2.89 4.97
CA LEU A 37 -2.51 -1.99 3.95
C LEU A 37 -1.42 -1.16 4.60
N PHE A 38 -0.20 -1.26 4.07
CA PHE A 38 0.86 -0.38 4.54
C PHE A 38 1.36 0.49 3.40
N GLY A 39 1.68 1.73 3.75
CA GLY A 39 2.18 2.70 2.79
C GLY A 39 3.62 3.09 3.09
N VAL A 40 4.38 3.34 2.04
CA VAL A 40 5.77 3.75 2.14
C VAL A 40 5.99 5.02 1.33
N PRO A 41 6.93 5.89 1.77
CA PRO A 41 7.23 7.13 1.03
C PRO A 41 7.75 6.90 -0.40
N GLY A 42 8.38 5.78 -0.65
CA GLY A 42 8.82 5.50 -2.01
C GLY A 42 9.54 4.17 -2.16
N ALA A 43 9.24 3.49 -3.28
CA ALA A 43 9.98 2.31 -3.70
C ALA A 43 11.46 2.67 -3.87
N PHE A 44 12.34 1.73 -3.58
CA PHE A 44 13.80 1.88 -3.69
C PHE A 44 14.42 2.90 -2.75
N THR A 45 13.65 3.49 -1.81
CA THR A 45 14.21 4.36 -0.79
C THR A 45 14.82 3.52 0.34
N PRO A 46 15.83 4.04 1.08
CA PRO A 46 16.59 3.20 2.01
C PRO A 46 15.78 2.49 3.07
N THR A 47 14.96 3.21 3.84
CA THR A 47 14.19 2.58 4.94
C THR A 47 13.10 1.67 4.41
N CYS A 48 12.42 2.07 3.32
CA CYS A 48 11.36 1.26 2.72
C CYS A 48 11.93 -0.07 2.20
N SER A 49 13.11 -0.04 1.59
CA SER A 49 13.75 -1.23 1.00
C SER A 49 14.50 -2.07 2.03
N ALA A 50 15.05 -1.45 3.08
CA ALA A 50 15.89 -2.16 4.05
C ALA A 50 15.10 -2.70 5.25
N ARG A 51 13.97 -2.10 5.60
CA ARG A 51 13.25 -2.45 6.83
C ARG A 51 11.76 -2.66 6.66
N HIS A 52 11.05 -1.69 6.06
CA HIS A 52 9.58 -1.70 6.09
C HIS A 52 9.02 -2.85 5.28
N LEU A 53 9.35 -2.91 4.00
CA LEU A 53 8.88 -4.01 3.14
C LEU A 53 9.43 -5.37 3.60
N PRO A 54 10.75 -5.53 3.88
CA PRO A 54 11.24 -6.80 4.37
C PRO A 54 10.57 -7.28 5.65
N GLY A 55 10.22 -6.37 6.56
CA GLY A 55 9.49 -6.73 7.78
C GLY A 55 8.15 -7.38 7.48
N PHE A 56 7.40 -6.84 6.53
CA PHE A 56 6.12 -7.42 6.10
C PHE A 56 6.31 -8.72 5.32
N ILE A 57 7.37 -8.83 4.53
CA ILE A 57 7.69 -10.08 3.83
C ILE A 57 7.95 -11.20 4.84
N GLU A 58 8.69 -10.91 5.90
CA GLU A 58 8.99 -11.88 6.96
C GLU A 58 7.72 -12.32 7.67
N GLN A 59 6.78 -11.40 7.94
CA GLN A 59 5.53 -11.69 8.62
C GLN A 59 4.43 -12.20 7.70
N PHE A 60 4.64 -12.20 6.40
CA PHE A 60 3.59 -12.56 5.44
C PHE A 60 2.97 -13.93 5.67
N PRO A 61 3.74 -15.01 5.95
CA PRO A 61 3.14 -16.31 6.20
C PRO A 61 2.17 -16.30 7.37
N GLU A 62 2.46 -15.53 8.42
CA GLU A 62 1.59 -15.43 9.60
C GLU A 62 0.29 -14.70 9.26
N PHE A 63 0.37 -13.60 8.50
CA PHE A 63 -0.84 -12.91 8.03
C PHE A 63 -1.70 -13.85 7.19
N ARG A 64 -1.09 -14.54 6.26
CA ARG A 64 -1.78 -15.48 5.37
C ARG A 64 -2.45 -16.60 6.17
N HIS A 65 -1.77 -17.13 7.17
CA HIS A 65 -2.31 -18.17 8.05
C HIS A 65 -3.57 -17.68 8.78
N ARG A 66 -3.62 -16.41 9.11
CA ARG A 66 -4.79 -15.81 9.79
C ARG A 66 -5.86 -15.32 8.82
N GLY A 67 -5.72 -15.56 7.54
CA GLY A 67 -6.68 -15.11 6.53
C GLY A 67 -6.64 -13.62 6.26
N ILE A 68 -5.52 -12.97 6.54
CA ILE A 68 -5.34 -11.54 6.33
C ILE A 68 -4.51 -11.33 5.06
N GLU A 69 -5.04 -10.55 4.12
CA GLU A 69 -4.31 -10.19 2.92
C GLU A 69 -3.40 -8.99 3.19
N VAL A 70 -2.28 -8.92 2.48
CA VAL A 70 -1.29 -7.86 2.70
C VAL A 70 -1.08 -7.07 1.42
N PHE A 71 -1.21 -5.75 1.53
CA PHE A 71 -1.04 -4.83 0.43
C PHE A 71 -0.04 -3.74 0.81
N CYS A 72 0.86 -3.42 -0.10
CA CYS A 72 1.79 -2.31 0.03
C CYS A 72 1.45 -1.25 -1.02
N MET A 73 1.50 0.00 -0.63
CA MET A 73 1.17 1.12 -1.51
C MET A 73 2.24 2.20 -1.44
N ALA A 74 2.48 2.83 -2.57
CA ALA A 74 3.33 4.02 -2.62
C ALA A 74 2.90 4.94 -3.76
N VAL A 75 3.29 6.21 -3.67
CA VAL A 75 3.12 7.19 -4.74
C VAL A 75 4.29 7.03 -5.72
N ASN A 76 4.28 5.90 -6.40
CA ASN A 76 5.18 5.55 -7.49
C ASN A 76 4.34 4.95 -8.60
N ASP A 77 4.83 5.03 -9.84
CA ASP A 77 4.10 4.43 -10.95
C ASP A 77 4.10 2.90 -10.87
N PRO A 78 3.19 2.23 -11.59
CA PRO A 78 3.07 0.77 -11.47
C PRO A 78 4.29 0.00 -11.98
N PHE A 79 5.06 0.56 -12.92
CA PHE A 79 6.26 -0.09 -13.41
C PHE A 79 7.37 -0.09 -12.35
N VAL A 80 7.51 1.02 -11.63
CA VAL A 80 8.46 1.12 -10.51
C VAL A 80 8.06 0.15 -9.39
N MET A 81 6.77 0.09 -9.05
CA MET A 81 6.29 -0.82 -8.02
C MET A 81 6.56 -2.27 -8.38
N LYS A 82 6.34 -2.64 -9.63
CA LYS A 82 6.63 -3.99 -10.11
C LYS A 82 8.12 -4.32 -10.00
N ALA A 83 8.98 -3.43 -10.47
CA ALA A 83 10.43 -3.63 -10.41
C ALA A 83 10.92 -3.72 -8.96
N TRP A 84 10.37 -2.91 -8.06
CA TRP A 84 10.73 -2.94 -6.65
C TRP A 84 10.33 -4.27 -6.02
N GLY A 85 9.13 -4.76 -6.32
CA GLY A 85 8.67 -6.06 -5.84
C GLY A 85 9.59 -7.19 -6.28
N GLU A 86 10.02 -7.16 -7.53
CA GLU A 86 10.94 -8.16 -8.05
C GLU A 86 12.31 -8.09 -7.36
N SER A 87 12.84 -6.87 -7.17
CA SER A 87 14.13 -6.70 -6.51
C SER A 87 14.12 -7.13 -5.04
N GLN A 88 12.97 -7.01 -4.37
CA GLN A 88 12.78 -7.41 -2.97
C GLN A 88 12.35 -8.86 -2.82
N GLN A 89 12.13 -9.57 -3.93
CA GLN A 89 11.66 -10.96 -3.92
C GLN A 89 10.36 -11.12 -3.13
N VAL A 90 9.41 -10.23 -3.39
CA VAL A 90 8.12 -10.22 -2.70
C VAL A 90 7.36 -11.51 -3.03
N PRO A 91 6.84 -12.21 -2.01
CA PRO A 91 6.08 -13.45 -2.26
C PRO A 91 4.78 -13.19 -2.98
N ASP A 92 4.31 -14.18 -3.74
CA ASP A 92 3.01 -14.13 -4.38
C ASP A 92 1.93 -13.94 -3.30
N GLY A 93 1.02 -13.04 -3.52
CA GLY A 93 -0.03 -12.74 -2.57
C GLY A 93 0.22 -11.49 -1.74
N LEU A 94 1.46 -11.07 -1.53
CA LEU A 94 1.76 -9.73 -1.01
C LEU A 94 1.74 -8.80 -2.22
N GLN A 95 0.70 -7.96 -2.31
CA GLN A 95 0.46 -7.18 -3.51
C GLN A 95 1.01 -5.76 -3.37
N LEU A 96 1.70 -5.31 -4.41
CA LEU A 96 2.21 -3.95 -4.49
C LEU A 96 1.28 -3.12 -5.37
N LEU A 97 0.76 -2.05 -4.81
CA LEU A 97 -0.22 -1.18 -5.47
C LEU A 97 0.40 0.18 -5.76
N SER A 98 0.11 0.71 -6.93
CA SER A 98 0.57 2.03 -7.33
C SER A 98 -0.53 3.06 -7.09
N ASP A 99 -0.23 4.06 -6.27
CA ASP A 99 -1.01 5.28 -6.16
C ASP A 99 -0.25 6.41 -6.87
N GLY A 100 0.12 6.17 -8.13
CA GLY A 100 1.02 7.04 -8.88
C GLY A 100 0.58 8.50 -8.94
N ASN A 101 -0.73 8.74 -8.94
CA ASN A 101 -1.28 10.09 -8.98
C ASN A 101 -1.52 10.67 -7.57
N GLY A 102 -1.30 9.90 -6.52
CA GLY A 102 -1.46 10.35 -5.15
C GLY A 102 -2.91 10.52 -4.69
N GLU A 103 -3.87 10.04 -5.45
CA GLU A 103 -5.29 10.24 -5.15
C GLU A 103 -5.71 9.54 -3.85
N PHE A 104 -5.31 8.29 -3.67
CA PHE A 104 -5.65 7.54 -2.47
C PHE A 104 -4.92 8.10 -1.25
N THR A 105 -3.66 8.43 -1.42
CA THR A 105 -2.86 9.04 -0.36
C THR A 105 -3.51 10.33 0.15
N ARG A 106 -3.95 11.19 -0.76
CA ARG A 106 -4.65 12.43 -0.39
C ARG A 106 -6.00 12.14 0.25
N ALA A 107 -6.74 11.17 -0.27
CA ALA A 107 -8.05 10.82 0.30
C ALA A 107 -7.92 10.28 1.72
N LEU A 108 -6.82 9.58 2.03
CA LEU A 108 -6.52 9.11 3.38
C LEU A 108 -6.04 10.24 4.30
N GLY A 109 -5.65 11.38 3.74
CA GLY A 109 -5.05 12.46 4.51
C GLY A 109 -3.63 12.15 5.00
N LEU A 110 -2.92 11.30 4.26
CA LEU A 110 -1.58 10.83 4.63
C LEU A 110 -0.49 11.30 3.67
N GLU A 111 -0.76 12.36 2.90
CA GLU A 111 0.24 12.96 2.04
C GLU A 111 1.30 13.69 2.85
N MET A 112 2.51 13.73 2.30
CA MET A 112 3.57 14.55 2.83
C MET A 112 4.35 15.19 1.69
N ASP A 113 4.85 16.38 1.93
CA ASP A 113 5.67 17.09 0.96
C ASP A 113 7.12 16.66 1.14
N ALA A 114 7.63 15.89 0.19
CA ALA A 114 9.01 15.44 0.15
C ALA A 114 9.83 16.19 -0.90
N SER A 115 9.39 17.41 -1.25
CA SER A 115 10.06 18.22 -2.28
C SER A 115 11.51 18.54 -1.92
N SER A 116 11.83 18.68 -0.64
CA SER A 116 13.19 18.93 -0.20
C SER A 116 14.16 17.82 -0.55
N SER A 117 13.64 16.61 -0.73
CA SER A 117 14.41 15.43 -1.15
C SER A 117 14.28 15.16 -2.66
N GLY A 118 13.63 16.06 -3.39
CA GLY A 118 13.39 15.87 -4.81
C GLY A 118 12.33 14.87 -5.14
N MET A 119 11.47 14.52 -4.18
CA MET A 119 10.49 13.43 -4.33
C MET A 119 9.06 13.93 -4.55
N GLY A 120 8.81 15.23 -4.38
CA GLY A 120 7.45 15.77 -4.53
C GLY A 120 6.52 15.33 -3.42
N ILE A 121 5.24 15.15 -3.75
CA ILE A 121 4.24 14.70 -2.77
C ILE A 121 4.26 13.17 -2.71
N ARG A 122 4.42 12.64 -1.52
CA ARG A 122 4.51 11.21 -1.26
C ARG A 122 3.57 10.82 -0.13
N SER A 123 3.43 9.52 0.09
CA SER A 123 2.71 9.01 1.24
C SER A 123 3.59 9.06 2.48
N ARG A 124 2.98 9.34 3.62
CA ARG A 124 3.62 9.08 4.91
C ARG A 124 3.74 7.56 5.07
N ARG A 125 4.63 7.14 5.96
CA ARG A 125 4.73 5.73 6.35
C ARG A 125 3.55 5.41 7.26
N PHE A 126 2.79 4.36 6.94
CA PHE A 126 1.63 3.97 7.74
C PHE A 126 1.34 2.48 7.58
N ALA A 127 0.52 1.96 8.49
CA ALA A 127 -0.07 0.64 8.37
C ALA A 127 -1.51 0.71 8.90
N LEU A 128 -2.45 0.22 8.11
CA LEU A 128 -3.86 0.17 8.47
C LEU A 128 -4.34 -1.28 8.47
N TYR A 129 -5.13 -1.65 9.47
CA TYR A 129 -5.88 -2.89 9.42
C TYR A 129 -7.28 -2.58 8.92
N VAL A 130 -7.69 -3.28 7.87
CA VAL A 130 -8.98 -3.05 7.21
C VAL A 130 -9.82 -4.31 7.36
N ASP A 131 -11.05 -4.15 7.86
CA ASP A 131 -12.01 -5.24 7.96
C ASP A 131 -13.29 -4.80 7.25
N CYS A 132 -13.58 -5.46 6.13
CA CYS A 132 -14.78 -5.18 5.32
C CYS A 132 -14.96 -3.68 5.05
N LEU A 133 -13.96 -3.04 4.47
CA LEU A 133 -13.93 -1.62 4.10
C LEU A 133 -13.76 -0.64 5.27
N LEU A 134 -13.71 -1.10 6.51
CA LEU A 134 -13.54 -0.20 7.65
C LEU A 134 -12.11 -0.26 8.18
N TYR A 135 -11.52 0.92 8.42
CA TYR A 135 -10.25 1.00 9.14
C TYR A 135 -10.54 0.62 10.59
N THR A 136 -9.91 -0.45 11.02
CA THR A 136 -10.17 -1.06 12.33
C THR A 136 -8.87 -1.15 13.12
N SER A 137 -8.99 -1.06 14.45
CA SER A 137 -7.85 -1.35 15.32
C SER A 137 -7.59 -2.85 15.33
N PRO A 138 -6.31 -3.27 15.18
CA PRO A 138 -5.97 -4.69 15.20
C PRO A 138 -6.23 -5.36 16.55
#